data_5c88cac326dfe0425812a9c8776c5ef2
#
_entry.id   5c88cac326dfe0425812a9c8776c5ef2
#
_cell.length_a   1.000
_cell.length_b   1.000
_cell.length_c   1.000
_cell.angle_alpha   90.00
_cell.angle_beta   90.00
_cell.angle_gamma   90.00
#
_symmetry.space_group_name_H-M   'P 1'
#
loop_
_entity.id
_entity.type
_entity.pdbx_description
1 polymer ?
#
loop_
_entity_poly.entity_id
_entity_poly.type
_entity_poly.pdbx_seq_one_letter_code
_entity_poly.pdbx_strand_id
1 'polypeptide(L)'
;IPIVGEGVNEVIDFGFTNKITLSGENKWGGTKADILGNLGDWTDKVLTGGFANVDMAILGKEAKKKFFADANVQKMMDNRRMNMGEINPRDLPNGVKYLGHLTDPSLDLYAYGEVYYDDWTNPEEPATKPLIPDNAVILISSHPNYMMAYGACTYIEQASGLWVTSQTSRLLRSYVEHHPDRRMVELQAH
;
A
#
# COMPACT_ATOMS: atom_id res chain seq x y z
N ILE A 1 -5.06 8.47 7.06
CA ILE A 1 -4.14 9.60 6.82
C ILE A 1 -4.63 10.76 7.67
N PRO A 2 -3.85 11.22 8.67
CA PRO A 2 -4.21 12.41 9.43
C PRO A 2 -4.04 13.67 8.57
N ILE A 3 -5.03 14.55 8.61
CA ILE A 3 -4.96 15.89 8.03
C ILE A 3 -5.01 16.86 9.20
N VAL A 4 -3.90 17.51 9.47
CA VAL A 4 -3.75 18.48 10.56
C VAL A 4 -3.39 19.83 9.97
N GLY A 5 -4.20 20.84 10.24
CA GLY A 5 -3.99 22.22 9.82
C GLY A 5 -4.69 23.20 10.75
N GLU A 6 -4.63 24.50 10.47
CA GLU A 6 -5.29 25.52 11.27
C GLU A 6 -6.82 25.26 11.35
N GLY A 7 -7.28 24.77 12.51
CA GLY A 7 -8.69 24.49 12.75
C GLY A 7 -9.21 23.19 12.16
N VAL A 8 -8.36 22.38 11.50
CA VAL A 8 -8.72 21.08 10.93
C VAL A 8 -7.91 19.99 11.62
N ASN A 9 -8.60 19.00 12.15
CA ASN A 9 -8.01 17.78 12.69
C ASN A 9 -8.90 16.61 12.28
N GLU A 10 -8.66 16.10 11.07
CA GLU A 10 -9.45 15.03 10.48
C GLU A 10 -8.55 13.84 10.16
N VAL A 11 -9.12 12.66 10.20
CA VAL A 11 -8.45 11.41 9.81
C VAL A 11 -9.21 10.81 8.64
N ILE A 12 -8.56 10.73 7.49
CA ILE A 12 -9.10 9.96 6.38
C ILE A 12 -8.81 8.49 6.66
N ASP A 13 -9.88 7.73 6.93
CA ASP A 13 -9.84 6.27 7.02
C ASP A 13 -10.43 5.68 5.75
N PHE A 14 -9.61 4.98 4.98
CA PHE A 14 -10.06 4.28 3.77
C PHE A 14 -10.78 2.97 4.06
N GLY A 15 -11.06 2.67 5.34
CA GLY A 15 -11.78 1.47 5.74
C GLY A 15 -11.06 0.18 5.35
N PHE A 16 -9.72 0.14 5.50
CA PHE A 16 -8.92 -1.01 5.10
C PHE A 16 -9.24 -2.23 5.95
N THR A 17 -10.12 -3.12 5.46
CA THR A 17 -10.64 -4.28 6.18
C THR A 17 -9.81 -5.55 5.96
N ASN A 18 -9.13 -5.67 4.81
CA ASN A 18 -8.32 -6.84 4.47
C ASN A 18 -6.93 -6.78 5.12
N LYS A 19 -6.91 -6.77 6.46
CA LYS A 19 -5.71 -6.75 7.27
C LYS A 19 -5.70 -7.94 8.20
N ILE A 20 -4.75 -8.85 8.01
CA ILE A 20 -4.63 -10.08 8.76
C ILE A 20 -3.32 -10.05 9.55
N THR A 21 -3.39 -10.40 10.84
CA THR A 21 -2.21 -10.54 11.69
C THR A 21 -2.12 -11.98 12.17
N LEU A 22 -1.07 -12.67 11.76
CA LEU A 22 -0.77 -14.01 12.26
C LEU A 22 -0.21 -13.94 13.68
N SER A 23 -0.60 -14.87 14.53
CA SER A 23 -0.18 -14.93 15.94
C SER A 23 0.34 -16.32 16.33
N GLY A 24 1.15 -16.37 17.37
CA GLY A 24 1.65 -17.63 17.94
C GLY A 24 2.43 -18.47 16.93
N GLU A 25 2.16 -19.75 16.93
CA GLU A 25 2.83 -20.77 16.10
C GLU A 25 2.45 -20.71 14.60
N ASN A 26 1.37 -20.00 14.25
CA ASN A 26 0.93 -19.81 12.87
C ASN A 26 1.73 -18.73 12.14
N LYS A 27 2.58 -17.96 12.84
CA LYS A 27 3.48 -17.00 12.17
C LYS A 27 4.43 -17.73 11.24
N TRP A 28 4.75 -17.12 10.14
CA TRP A 28 5.76 -17.65 9.23
C TRP A 28 7.08 -17.90 9.96
N GLY A 29 7.58 -19.12 9.86
CA GLY A 29 8.70 -19.64 10.65
C GLY A 29 8.30 -20.28 11.97
N GLY A 30 7.02 -20.32 12.33
CA GLY A 30 6.49 -21.09 13.45
C GLY A 30 6.27 -22.56 13.10
N THR A 31 5.97 -23.39 14.12
CA THR A 31 5.80 -24.85 13.93
C THR A 31 4.55 -25.24 13.16
N LYS A 32 3.55 -24.36 13.12
CA LYS A 32 2.27 -24.55 12.40
C LYS A 32 2.13 -23.56 11.23
N ALA A 33 3.24 -23.02 10.74
CA ALA A 33 3.21 -22.11 9.62
C ALA A 33 2.77 -22.84 8.35
N ASP A 34 1.80 -22.29 7.64
CA ASP A 34 1.38 -22.72 6.32
C ASP A 34 1.42 -21.54 5.36
N ILE A 35 2.57 -21.32 4.75
CA ILE A 35 2.82 -20.15 3.90
C ILE A 35 1.98 -20.21 2.64
N LEU A 36 1.94 -21.34 1.97
CA LEU A 36 1.22 -21.50 0.70
C LEU A 36 -0.29 -21.45 0.93
N GLY A 37 -0.80 -22.14 1.97
CA GLY A 37 -2.22 -22.06 2.33
C GLY A 37 -2.63 -20.63 2.71
N ASN A 38 -1.82 -19.92 3.48
CA ASN A 38 -2.09 -18.51 3.81
C ASN A 38 -2.19 -17.61 2.57
N LEU A 39 -1.28 -17.78 1.60
CA LEU A 39 -1.32 -17.00 0.36
C LEU A 39 -2.57 -17.29 -0.45
N GLY A 40 -3.00 -18.55 -0.53
CA GLY A 40 -4.25 -18.95 -1.17
C GLY A 40 -5.46 -18.32 -0.50
N ASP A 41 -5.60 -18.51 0.81
CA ASP A 41 -6.72 -17.97 1.61
C ASP A 41 -6.81 -16.44 1.51
N TRP A 42 -5.66 -15.76 1.50
CA TRP A 42 -5.65 -14.31 1.39
C TRP A 42 -6.03 -13.82 -0.01
N THR A 43 -5.61 -14.54 -1.04
CA THR A 43 -6.01 -14.26 -2.43
C THR A 43 -7.52 -14.43 -2.60
N ASP A 44 -8.09 -15.51 -2.07
CA ASP A 44 -9.53 -15.75 -2.09
C ASP A 44 -10.31 -14.69 -1.31
N LYS A 45 -9.76 -14.24 -0.19
CA LYS A 45 -10.37 -13.16 0.59
C LYS A 45 -10.41 -11.84 -0.16
N VAL A 46 -9.38 -11.51 -0.92
CA VAL A 46 -9.37 -10.31 -1.76
C VAL A 46 -10.37 -10.46 -2.91
N LEU A 47 -10.43 -11.65 -3.52
CA LEU A 47 -11.38 -11.93 -4.60
C LEU A 47 -12.84 -11.79 -4.12
N THR A 48 -13.16 -12.37 -2.97
CA THR A 48 -14.52 -12.35 -2.43
C THR A 48 -14.93 -11.00 -1.84
N GLY A 49 -13.99 -10.29 -1.20
CA GLY A 49 -14.26 -9.01 -0.55
C GLY A 49 -14.04 -7.78 -1.42
N GLY A 50 -13.10 -7.85 -2.37
CA GLY A 50 -12.70 -6.74 -3.23
C GLY A 50 -13.05 -6.92 -4.71
N PHE A 51 -13.58 -8.07 -5.10
CA PHE A 51 -13.88 -8.42 -6.50
C PHE A 51 -12.69 -8.18 -7.44
N ALA A 52 -11.47 -8.38 -6.94
CA ALA A 52 -10.23 -8.20 -7.68
C ALA A 52 -9.34 -9.44 -7.55
N ASN A 53 -8.76 -9.89 -8.66
CA ASN A 53 -7.76 -10.94 -8.65
C ASN A 53 -6.41 -10.38 -8.22
N VAL A 54 -5.80 -11.00 -7.23
CA VAL A 54 -4.43 -10.68 -6.83
C VAL A 54 -3.46 -11.36 -7.80
N ASP A 55 -2.49 -10.63 -8.26
CA ASP A 55 -1.45 -11.13 -9.18
C ASP A 55 -0.02 -10.83 -8.68
N MET A 56 0.12 -10.00 -7.67
CA MET A 56 1.42 -9.64 -7.09
C MET A 56 1.43 -9.76 -5.57
N ALA A 57 2.55 -10.26 -5.04
CA ALA A 57 2.82 -10.29 -3.61
C ALA A 57 4.18 -9.62 -3.33
N ILE A 58 4.18 -8.62 -2.45
CA ILE A 58 5.41 -7.95 -2.02
C ILE A 58 5.75 -8.41 -0.62
N LEU A 59 6.95 -8.93 -0.47
CA LEU A 59 7.47 -9.49 0.77
C LEU A 59 8.45 -8.50 1.42
N GLY A 60 8.26 -8.23 2.70
CA GLY A 60 9.25 -7.58 3.53
C GLY A 60 10.49 -8.46 3.75
N LYS A 61 11.56 -7.88 4.25
CA LYS A 61 12.87 -8.53 4.38
C LYS A 61 12.84 -9.86 5.17
N GLU A 62 12.19 -9.87 6.32
CA GLU A 62 12.07 -11.06 7.16
C GLU A 62 11.02 -12.05 6.62
N ALA A 63 9.90 -11.55 6.08
CA ALA A 63 8.91 -12.38 5.43
C ALA A 63 9.52 -13.17 4.27
N LYS A 64 10.33 -12.53 3.43
CA LYS A 64 11.09 -13.17 2.35
C LYS A 64 12.00 -14.29 2.87
N LYS A 65 12.78 -14.04 3.95
CA LYS A 65 13.66 -15.07 4.52
C LYS A 65 12.88 -16.30 4.99
N LYS A 66 11.76 -16.07 5.68
CA LYS A 66 10.89 -17.15 6.18
C LYS A 66 10.24 -17.92 5.03
N PHE A 67 9.83 -17.22 3.96
CA PHE A 67 9.30 -17.85 2.75
C PHE A 67 10.28 -18.86 2.16
N PHE A 68 11.52 -18.46 1.93
CA PHE A 68 12.54 -19.37 1.37
C PHE A 68 13.03 -20.46 2.34
N ALA A 69 12.87 -20.26 3.64
CA ALA A 69 13.24 -21.25 4.65
C ALA A 69 12.15 -22.31 4.87
N ASP A 70 10.94 -22.10 4.34
CA ASP A 70 9.82 -23.01 4.53
C ASP A 70 10.02 -24.31 3.74
N ALA A 71 9.82 -25.45 4.40
CA ALA A 71 10.05 -26.77 3.82
C ALA A 71 9.05 -27.11 2.69
N ASN A 72 7.82 -26.61 2.75
CA ASN A 72 6.81 -26.84 1.73
C ASN A 72 7.12 -26.02 0.47
N VAL A 73 7.55 -24.77 0.66
CA VAL A 73 8.03 -23.92 -0.43
C VAL A 73 9.25 -24.56 -1.11
N GLN A 74 10.21 -25.06 -0.35
CA GLN A 74 11.40 -25.73 -0.89
C GLN A 74 11.03 -27.02 -1.67
N LYS A 75 10.12 -27.83 -1.13
CA LYS A 75 9.62 -29.02 -1.85
C LYS A 75 8.89 -28.65 -3.14
N MET A 76 8.12 -27.59 -3.13
CA MET A 76 7.44 -27.07 -4.34
C MET A 76 8.47 -26.68 -5.40
N MET A 77 9.54 -26.00 -5.00
CA MET A 77 10.63 -25.58 -5.91
C MET A 77 11.42 -26.77 -6.46
N ASP A 78 11.59 -27.85 -5.69
CA ASP A 78 12.33 -29.06 -6.11
C ASP A 78 11.49 -30.04 -6.93
N ASN A 79 10.19 -29.79 -7.10
CA ASN A 79 9.30 -30.71 -7.79
C ASN A 79 9.40 -30.58 -9.32
N ARG A 80 10.29 -31.37 -9.90
CA ARG A 80 10.56 -31.39 -11.36
C ARG A 80 9.42 -31.95 -12.21
N ARG A 81 8.40 -32.55 -11.62
CA ARG A 81 7.29 -33.22 -12.34
C ARG A 81 6.08 -32.32 -12.53
N MET A 82 5.92 -31.30 -11.70
CA MET A 82 4.84 -30.33 -11.79
C MET A 82 5.44 -28.92 -11.74
N ASN A 83 5.13 -28.11 -12.72
CA ASN A 83 5.55 -26.72 -12.73
C ASN A 83 4.61 -25.91 -11.80
N MET A 84 4.90 -25.92 -10.50
CA MET A 84 4.15 -25.16 -9.49
C MET A 84 4.66 -23.74 -9.29
N GLY A 85 5.64 -23.33 -10.07
CA GLY A 85 6.22 -22.00 -10.02
C GLY A 85 7.69 -22.00 -10.45
N GLU A 86 8.22 -20.82 -10.68
CA GLU A 86 9.62 -20.60 -11.02
C GLU A 86 10.20 -19.54 -10.10
N ILE A 87 11.26 -19.89 -9.39
CA ILE A 87 12.05 -18.94 -8.59
C ILE A 87 13.29 -18.55 -9.38
N ASN A 88 13.26 -17.35 -9.92
CA ASN A 88 14.34 -16.77 -10.71
C ASN A 88 14.62 -15.33 -10.28
N PRO A 89 15.35 -15.14 -9.16
CA PRO A 89 15.59 -13.82 -8.61
C PRO A 89 16.36 -12.92 -9.56
N ARG A 90 15.84 -11.72 -9.80
CA ARG A 90 16.50 -10.67 -10.58
C ARG A 90 16.27 -9.31 -9.94
N ASP A 91 17.27 -8.47 -10.02
CA ASP A 91 17.16 -7.10 -9.54
C ASP A 91 16.44 -6.25 -10.59
N LEU A 92 15.51 -5.45 -10.13
CA LEU A 92 14.78 -4.46 -10.90
C LEU A 92 15.20 -3.04 -10.47
N PRO A 93 14.92 -2.01 -11.26
CA PRO A 93 15.16 -0.63 -10.85
C PRO A 93 14.48 -0.29 -9.51
N ASN A 94 15.00 0.73 -8.83
CA ASN A 94 14.44 1.28 -7.58
C ASN A 94 14.39 0.30 -6.41
N GLY A 95 15.41 -0.55 -6.25
CA GLY A 95 15.53 -1.43 -5.08
C GLY A 95 14.51 -2.59 -5.03
N VAL A 96 13.73 -2.76 -6.07
CA VAL A 96 12.79 -3.88 -6.20
C VAL A 96 13.54 -5.14 -6.65
N LYS A 97 13.23 -6.26 -6.03
CA LYS A 97 13.75 -7.56 -6.43
C LYS A 97 12.59 -8.47 -6.81
N TYR A 98 12.55 -8.91 -8.06
CA TYR A 98 11.66 -9.97 -8.48
C TYR A 98 12.21 -11.31 -7.97
N LEU A 99 11.37 -12.13 -7.35
CA LEU A 99 11.78 -13.40 -6.76
C LEU A 99 11.40 -14.58 -7.65
N GLY A 100 10.25 -14.52 -8.29
CA GLY A 100 9.71 -15.58 -9.14
C GLY A 100 8.21 -15.55 -9.19
N HIS A 101 7.63 -16.59 -9.79
CA HIS A 101 6.20 -16.78 -9.96
C HIS A 101 5.73 -18.05 -9.27
N LEU A 102 4.60 -17.97 -8.55
CA LEU A 102 3.86 -19.12 -8.06
C LEU A 102 2.73 -19.41 -9.05
N THR A 103 2.47 -20.69 -9.32
CA THR A 103 1.38 -21.08 -10.23
C THR A 103 0.05 -21.19 -9.49
N ASP A 104 0.09 -21.63 -8.21
CA ASP A 104 -1.09 -21.77 -7.39
C ASP A 104 -0.77 -21.31 -5.93
N PRO A 105 -1.34 -20.19 -5.47
CA PRO A 105 -2.06 -19.18 -6.24
C PRO A 105 -1.16 -18.49 -7.28
N SER A 106 -1.74 -18.03 -8.41
CA SER A 106 -0.99 -17.37 -9.48
C SER A 106 -0.51 -16.00 -9.02
N LEU A 107 0.73 -15.92 -8.50
CA LEU A 107 1.31 -14.73 -7.91
C LEU A 107 2.73 -14.50 -8.38
N ASP A 108 3.01 -13.29 -8.82
CA ASP A 108 4.37 -12.79 -8.99
C ASP A 108 4.91 -12.28 -7.65
N LEU A 109 6.04 -12.83 -7.24
CA LEU A 109 6.66 -12.52 -5.94
C LEU A 109 7.72 -11.45 -6.10
N TYR A 110 7.60 -10.41 -5.30
CA TYR A 110 8.55 -9.31 -5.21
C TYR A 110 9.05 -9.14 -3.79
N ALA A 111 10.26 -8.61 -3.65
CA ALA A 111 10.77 -8.11 -2.38
C ALA A 111 11.19 -6.66 -2.56
N TYR A 112 10.96 -5.86 -1.53
CA TYR A 112 11.33 -4.46 -1.49
C TYR A 112 12.11 -4.18 -0.22
N GLY A 113 13.29 -3.61 -0.37
CA GLY A 113 14.22 -3.44 0.75
C GLY A 113 14.63 -2.01 1.02
N GLU A 114 13.97 -1.00 0.40
CA GLU A 114 14.27 0.39 0.65
C GLU A 114 13.88 0.84 2.06
N VAL A 115 14.64 1.80 2.53
CA VAL A 115 14.48 2.40 3.84
C VAL A 115 14.31 3.91 3.69
N TYR A 116 13.64 4.53 4.63
CA TYR A 116 13.53 5.97 4.72
C TYR A 116 14.04 6.47 6.06
N TYR A 117 14.42 7.71 6.10
CA TYR A 117 14.87 8.37 7.32
C TYR A 117 13.68 9.10 7.93
N ASP A 118 13.25 8.63 9.10
CA ASP A 118 12.11 9.19 9.83
C ASP A 118 12.63 10.20 10.86
N ASP A 119 12.58 11.45 10.49
CA ASP A 119 12.94 12.61 11.31
C ASP A 119 11.73 13.39 11.83
N TRP A 120 10.51 12.99 11.41
CA TRP A 120 9.28 13.70 11.79
C TRP A 120 8.51 13.00 12.94
N THR A 121 8.61 11.70 13.10
CA THR A 121 7.93 10.97 14.19
C THR A 121 8.55 11.29 15.55
N ASN A 122 9.88 11.31 15.62
CA ASN A 122 10.64 11.72 16.79
C ASN A 122 11.86 12.55 16.34
N PRO A 123 11.71 13.89 16.21
CA PRO A 123 12.80 14.74 15.72
C PRO A 123 14.07 14.72 16.59
N GLU A 124 13.95 14.36 17.87
CA GLU A 124 15.10 14.29 18.78
C GLU A 124 15.91 13.01 18.60
N GLU A 125 15.27 11.94 18.12
CA GLU A 125 15.90 10.64 17.86
C GLU A 125 15.48 10.11 16.48
N PRO A 126 15.99 10.67 15.41
CA PRO A 126 15.63 10.21 14.06
C PRO A 126 16.15 8.80 13.81
N ALA A 127 15.35 7.99 13.12
CA ALA A 127 15.66 6.59 12.87
C ALA A 127 15.43 6.20 11.41
N THR A 128 16.27 5.29 10.91
CA THR A 128 16.03 4.67 9.61
C THR A 128 15.00 3.55 9.74
N LYS A 129 13.91 3.65 8.98
CA LYS A 129 12.81 2.67 8.97
C LYS A 129 12.65 2.03 7.60
N PRO A 130 12.29 0.74 7.52
CA PRO A 130 11.96 0.12 6.23
C PRO A 130 10.65 0.70 5.70
N LEU A 131 10.59 0.94 4.39
CA LEU A 131 9.38 1.43 3.74
C LEU A 131 8.24 0.41 3.83
N ILE A 132 8.59 -0.88 3.68
CA ILE A 132 7.68 -2.00 3.96
C ILE A 132 8.14 -2.68 5.25
N PRO A 133 7.26 -2.85 6.26
CA PRO A 133 7.62 -3.55 7.48
C PRO A 133 8.22 -4.94 7.20
N ASP A 134 9.29 -5.29 7.90
CA ASP A 134 10.09 -6.49 7.62
C ASP A 134 9.28 -7.80 7.58
N ASN A 135 8.25 -7.90 8.43
CA ASN A 135 7.38 -9.09 8.52
C ASN A 135 6.07 -8.95 7.74
N ALA A 136 5.93 -7.91 6.92
CA ALA A 136 4.71 -7.68 6.15
C ALA A 136 4.73 -8.46 4.83
N VAL A 137 3.53 -8.86 4.42
CA VAL A 137 3.22 -9.36 3.07
C VAL A 137 2.07 -8.53 2.54
N ILE A 138 2.26 -7.93 1.38
CA ILE A 138 1.27 -7.07 0.74
C ILE A 138 0.85 -7.74 -0.55
N LEU A 139 -0.44 -8.05 -0.66
CA LEU A 139 -1.05 -8.60 -1.87
C LEU A 139 -1.67 -7.47 -2.68
N ILE A 140 -1.38 -7.42 -3.96
CA ILE A 140 -1.81 -6.35 -4.86
C ILE A 140 -2.42 -6.97 -6.11
N SER A 141 -3.46 -6.32 -6.63
CA SER A 141 -4.00 -6.57 -7.96
C SER A 141 -3.51 -5.48 -8.91
N SER A 142 -3.02 -5.87 -10.08
CA SER A 142 -2.67 -4.91 -11.14
C SER A 142 -3.91 -4.36 -11.85
N HIS A 143 -5.06 -5.02 -11.69
CA HIS A 143 -6.34 -4.63 -12.29
C HIS A 143 -7.43 -4.45 -11.22
N PRO A 144 -7.23 -3.54 -10.25
CA PRO A 144 -8.22 -3.32 -9.21
C PRO A 144 -9.37 -2.48 -9.75
N ASN A 145 -10.55 -2.72 -9.22
CA ASN A 145 -11.73 -1.89 -9.49
C ASN A 145 -11.66 -0.61 -8.65
N TYR A 146 -10.81 0.32 -9.03
CA TYR A 146 -10.76 1.62 -8.35
C TYR A 146 -11.92 2.49 -8.78
N MET A 147 -12.60 3.08 -7.81
CA MET A 147 -13.54 4.16 -8.05
C MET A 147 -12.87 5.48 -7.61
N MET A 148 -12.68 6.38 -8.57
CA MET A 148 -12.28 7.75 -8.26
C MET A 148 -13.55 8.57 -8.08
N ALA A 149 -13.83 8.98 -6.85
CA ALA A 149 -14.93 9.89 -6.57
C ALA A 149 -14.42 11.33 -6.61
N TYR A 150 -14.97 12.13 -7.48
CA TYR A 150 -14.68 13.56 -7.57
C TYR A 150 -15.80 14.34 -6.88
N GLY A 151 -15.42 15.14 -5.90
CA GLY A 151 -16.33 16.08 -5.25
C GLY A 151 -16.33 17.43 -5.95
N ALA A 152 -17.41 18.19 -5.79
CA ALA A 152 -17.47 19.58 -6.21
C ALA A 152 -16.94 20.48 -5.11
N CYS A 153 -16.04 21.40 -5.45
CA CYS A 153 -15.60 22.47 -4.54
C CYS A 153 -16.57 23.64 -4.58
N THR A 154 -17.10 23.99 -3.42
CA THR A 154 -17.94 25.18 -3.27
C THR A 154 -17.16 26.29 -2.56
N TYR A 155 -17.10 27.44 -3.13
CA TYR A 155 -16.42 28.62 -2.58
C TYR A 155 -17.20 29.90 -2.83
N ILE A 156 -16.89 30.95 -2.08
CA ILE A 156 -17.45 32.28 -2.31
C ILE A 156 -16.57 33.01 -3.31
N GLU A 157 -17.15 33.42 -4.44
CA GLU A 157 -16.45 34.27 -5.40
C GLU A 157 -16.38 35.71 -4.88
N GLN A 158 -15.18 36.24 -4.79
CA GLN A 158 -14.93 37.54 -4.19
C GLN A 158 -15.56 38.71 -4.98
N ALA A 159 -15.64 38.55 -6.33
CA ALA A 159 -16.21 39.58 -7.20
C ALA A 159 -17.74 39.71 -7.09
N SER A 160 -18.44 38.58 -6.95
CA SER A 160 -19.91 38.54 -6.89
C SER A 160 -20.48 38.38 -5.46
N GLY A 161 -19.64 37.91 -4.51
CA GLY A 161 -20.08 37.54 -3.17
C GLY A 161 -20.98 36.30 -3.13
N LEU A 162 -21.14 35.61 -4.24
CA LEU A 162 -22.03 34.46 -4.35
C LEU A 162 -21.27 33.13 -4.19
N TRP A 163 -22.00 32.10 -3.75
CA TRP A 163 -21.48 30.73 -3.73
C TRP A 163 -21.38 30.21 -5.15
N VAL A 164 -20.17 29.75 -5.52
CA VAL A 164 -19.88 29.12 -6.81
C VAL A 164 -19.41 27.71 -6.55
N THR A 165 -19.95 26.74 -7.31
CA THR A 165 -19.54 25.35 -7.26
C THR A 165 -18.72 25.02 -8.50
N SER A 166 -17.51 24.55 -8.32
CA SER A 166 -16.60 24.15 -9.41
C SER A 166 -16.40 22.62 -9.38
N GLN A 167 -16.53 22.00 -10.55
CA GLN A 167 -16.30 20.57 -10.75
C GLN A 167 -14.98 20.37 -11.52
N THR A 168 -13.88 20.72 -10.90
CA THR A 168 -12.55 20.57 -11.51
C THR A 168 -11.66 19.71 -10.63
N SER A 169 -10.76 18.94 -11.24
CA SER A 169 -9.78 18.14 -10.49
C SER A 169 -8.75 18.99 -9.73
N ARG A 170 -8.61 20.24 -10.14
CA ARG A 170 -7.73 21.22 -9.49
C ARG A 170 -8.40 22.58 -9.55
N LEU A 171 -8.57 23.22 -8.41
CA LEU A 171 -9.06 24.59 -8.29
C LEU A 171 -7.89 25.47 -7.85
N LEU A 172 -7.52 26.42 -8.71
CA LEU A 172 -6.57 27.49 -8.40
C LEU A 172 -7.34 28.78 -8.30
N ARG A 173 -7.25 29.44 -7.17
CA ARG A 173 -7.85 30.78 -6.99
C ARG A 173 -6.88 31.72 -6.30
N SER A 174 -6.99 33.01 -6.60
CA SER A 174 -6.32 34.06 -5.86
C SER A 174 -7.34 35.08 -5.35
N TYR A 175 -7.19 35.54 -4.14
CA TYR A 175 -8.05 36.52 -3.54
C TYR A 175 -7.24 37.47 -2.63
N VAL A 176 -7.82 38.60 -2.31
CA VAL A 176 -7.20 39.61 -1.45
C VAL A 176 -7.92 39.65 -0.11
N GLU A 177 -7.17 39.51 0.96
CA GLU A 177 -7.64 39.80 2.31
C GLU A 177 -7.26 41.25 2.66
N HIS A 178 -8.17 42.01 3.30
CA HIS A 178 -7.96 43.37 3.63
C HIS A 178 -7.56 43.64 5.09
N HIS A 179 -7.56 42.61 5.95
CA HIS A 179 -7.20 42.75 7.35
C HIS A 179 -6.40 41.55 7.87
N PRO A 180 -5.07 41.59 7.80
CA PRO A 180 -4.17 42.55 7.13
C PRO A 180 -4.22 42.44 5.61
N ASP A 181 -3.87 43.52 4.90
CA ASP A 181 -3.83 43.49 3.43
C ASP A 181 -2.81 42.47 2.91
N ARG A 182 -3.29 41.41 2.32
CA ARG A 182 -2.45 40.36 1.72
C ARG A 182 -3.15 39.69 0.55
N ARG A 183 -2.33 39.20 -0.39
CA ARG A 183 -2.80 38.41 -1.51
C ARG A 183 -2.63 36.93 -1.19
N MET A 184 -3.71 36.20 -1.23
CA MET A 184 -3.74 34.77 -1.01
C MET A 184 -3.83 34.02 -2.33
N VAL A 185 -3.12 32.90 -2.42
CA VAL A 185 -3.24 31.93 -3.52
C VAL A 185 -3.56 30.60 -2.90
N GLU A 186 -4.65 30.03 -3.33
CA GLU A 186 -5.14 28.74 -2.84
C GLU A 186 -5.20 27.73 -4.00
N LEU A 187 -4.62 26.57 -3.78
CA LEU A 187 -4.71 25.43 -4.66
C LEU A 187 -5.42 24.30 -3.92
N GLN A 188 -6.57 23.88 -4.43
CA GLN A 188 -7.29 22.71 -3.96
C GLN A 188 -7.21 21.63 -5.04
N ALA A 189 -6.81 20.41 -4.65
CA ALA A 189 -6.81 19.23 -5.50
C ALA A 189 -7.70 18.15 -4.87
N HIS A 190 -8.54 17.53 -5.66
CA HIS A 190 -9.47 16.48 -5.25
C HIS A 190 -9.17 15.19 -5.99
#